data_285e9937c0cefed633955459d0b60012
#
_entry.id   285e9937c0cefed633955459d0b60012
#
_cell.length_a   1.000
_cell.length_b   1.000
_cell.length_c   1.000
_cell.angle_alpha   90.00
_cell.angle_beta   90.00
_cell.angle_gamma   90.00
#
_symmetry.space_group_name_H-M   'P 1'
#
loop_
_entity.id
_entity.type
_entity.pdbx_description
1 polymer ?
#
loop_
_entity_poly.entity_id
_entity_poly.type
_entity_poly.pdbx_seq_one_letter_code
_entity_poly.pdbx_strand_id
1 'polypeptide(L)'
;MLELHPNRGKGGAVKAGALKASTAYVLLLDADLLNLKVQHLRAMLEPVEQKRADTTAGLFVGGGIITDFGNRATPQWSGQRVIPRATILAAKNLETAGYGIEIAINDQIAAENLRLEYIDLVGVSQVIKEQKLGLVAGIARRIKMYWQILRYSTSKRH
;
A
#
# COMPACT_ATOMS: atom_id res chain seq x y z
N MET A 1 -18.81 -7.99 -3.30
CA MET A 1 -17.44 -8.30 -3.76
C MET A 1 -17.34 -7.90 -5.22
N LEU A 2 -16.20 -7.38 -5.70
CA LEU A 2 -15.97 -7.03 -7.10
C LEU A 2 -15.03 -8.07 -7.71
N GLU A 3 -15.47 -8.76 -8.75
CA GLU A 3 -14.66 -9.69 -9.51
C GLU A 3 -14.17 -9.04 -10.80
N LEU A 4 -12.89 -9.23 -11.12
CA LEU A 4 -12.26 -8.65 -12.31
C LEU A 4 -11.83 -9.77 -13.28
N HIS A 5 -12.42 -9.80 -14.43
CA HIS A 5 -12.05 -10.68 -15.54
C HIS A 5 -11.71 -9.84 -16.78
N PRO A 6 -10.48 -9.96 -17.34
CA PRO A 6 -9.32 -10.71 -16.84
C PRO A 6 -8.70 -10.07 -15.59
N ASN A 7 -7.79 -10.79 -14.93
CA ASN A 7 -7.00 -10.27 -13.80
C ASN A 7 -6.16 -9.07 -14.24
N ARG A 8 -6.36 -7.92 -13.58
CA ARG A 8 -5.69 -6.63 -13.88
C ARG A 8 -4.55 -6.30 -12.92
N GLY A 9 -4.14 -7.26 -12.10
CA GLY A 9 -3.13 -7.07 -11.05
C GLY A 9 -3.61 -6.16 -9.91
N LYS A 10 -2.68 -5.87 -8.96
CA LYS A 10 -2.99 -5.08 -7.75
C LYS A 10 -3.49 -3.67 -8.11
N GLY A 11 -2.81 -2.98 -9.02
CA GLY A 11 -3.18 -1.61 -9.41
C GLY A 11 -4.54 -1.52 -10.11
N GLY A 12 -4.84 -2.46 -11.00
CA GLY A 12 -6.15 -2.54 -11.65
C GLY A 12 -7.27 -2.85 -10.67
N ALA A 13 -7.01 -3.71 -9.66
CA ALA A 13 -7.97 -4.01 -8.60
C ALA A 13 -8.25 -2.78 -7.72
N VAL A 14 -7.22 -2.05 -7.32
CA VAL A 14 -7.34 -0.82 -6.52
C VAL A 14 -8.13 0.24 -7.28
N LYS A 15 -7.82 0.47 -8.56
CA LYS A 15 -8.54 1.44 -9.39
C LYS A 15 -10.01 1.06 -9.58
N ALA A 16 -10.29 -0.22 -9.87
CA ALA A 16 -11.65 -0.71 -10.02
C ALA A 16 -12.45 -0.59 -8.71
N GLY A 17 -11.83 -0.90 -7.57
CA GLY A 17 -12.41 -0.69 -6.25
C GLY A 17 -12.72 0.78 -5.97
N ALA A 18 -11.78 1.68 -6.26
CA ALA A 18 -11.99 3.12 -6.12
C ALA A 18 -13.09 3.67 -7.02
N LEU A 19 -13.21 3.18 -8.26
CA LEU A 19 -14.31 3.54 -9.16
C LEU A 19 -15.68 3.12 -8.61
N LYS A 20 -15.75 1.95 -7.98
CA LYS A 20 -17.00 1.40 -7.42
C LYS A 20 -17.36 2.01 -6.06
N ALA A 21 -16.38 2.49 -5.30
CA ALA A 21 -16.63 3.11 -4.00
C ALA A 21 -17.44 4.41 -4.15
N SER A 22 -18.36 4.66 -3.22
CA SER A 22 -19.14 5.90 -3.13
C SER A 22 -18.64 6.85 -2.04
N THR A 23 -17.68 6.43 -1.24
CA THR A 23 -17.11 7.19 -0.13
C THR A 23 -16.02 8.16 -0.59
N ALA A 24 -15.79 9.23 0.18
CA ALA A 24 -14.73 10.20 -0.10
C ALA A 24 -13.32 9.60 0.07
N TYR A 25 -13.17 8.63 0.97
CA TYR A 25 -11.92 7.94 1.27
C TYR A 25 -12.03 6.44 1.00
N VAL A 26 -10.90 5.84 0.68
CA VAL A 26 -10.73 4.39 0.51
C VAL A 26 -9.64 3.92 1.47
N LEU A 27 -9.92 2.83 2.19
CA LEU A 27 -8.94 2.13 3.00
C LEU A 27 -8.38 0.95 2.18
N LEU A 28 -7.10 1.00 1.86
CA LEU A 28 -6.36 -0.09 1.23
C LEU A 28 -5.75 -0.98 2.31
N LEU A 29 -5.93 -2.28 2.16
CA LEU A 29 -5.34 -3.30 3.05
C LEU A 29 -4.85 -4.47 2.22
N ASP A 30 -3.68 -5.00 2.55
CA ASP A 30 -3.20 -6.26 2.00
C ASP A 30 -4.00 -7.43 2.59
N ALA A 31 -4.31 -8.44 1.77
CA ALA A 31 -5.18 -9.56 2.17
C ALA A 31 -4.49 -10.60 3.07
N ASP A 32 -3.18 -10.47 3.31
CA ASP A 32 -2.36 -11.41 4.09
C ASP A 32 -1.91 -10.84 5.45
N LEU A 33 -2.64 -9.86 5.97
CA LEU A 33 -2.39 -9.28 7.28
C LEU A 33 -2.77 -10.24 8.41
N LEU A 34 -1.92 -10.32 9.41
CA LEU A 34 -2.13 -11.05 10.65
C LEU A 34 -2.35 -10.07 11.80
N ASN A 35 -3.22 -10.44 12.73
CA ASN A 35 -3.53 -9.68 13.94
C ASN A 35 -4.10 -8.28 13.71
N LEU A 36 -4.61 -7.98 12.51
CA LEU A 36 -5.31 -6.73 12.26
C LEU A 36 -6.61 -6.69 13.09
N LYS A 37 -6.81 -5.60 13.82
CA LYS A 37 -7.98 -5.37 14.69
C LYS A 37 -8.66 -4.06 14.32
N VAL A 38 -9.93 -3.92 14.72
CA VAL A 38 -10.72 -2.71 14.48
C VAL A 38 -10.04 -1.44 15.02
N GLN A 39 -9.35 -1.55 16.16
CA GLN A 39 -8.59 -0.42 16.73
C GLN A 39 -7.51 0.13 15.79
N HIS A 40 -6.84 -0.75 15.00
CA HIS A 40 -5.84 -0.31 14.02
C HIS A 40 -6.49 0.46 12.87
N LEU A 41 -7.67 0.01 12.41
CA LEU A 41 -8.42 0.70 11.37
C LEU A 41 -8.90 2.09 11.85
N ARG A 42 -9.38 2.18 13.09
CA ARG A 42 -9.77 3.45 13.71
C ARG A 42 -8.58 4.40 13.82
N ALA A 43 -7.43 3.91 14.31
CA ALA A 43 -6.21 4.72 14.39
C ALA A 43 -5.77 5.28 13.03
N MET A 44 -5.94 4.53 11.95
CA MET A 44 -5.65 5.00 10.59
C MET A 44 -6.68 6.04 10.09
N LEU A 45 -7.94 5.93 10.47
CA LEU A 45 -9.01 6.83 10.04
C LEU A 45 -9.04 8.14 10.83
N GLU A 46 -8.75 8.09 12.13
CA GLU A 46 -8.87 9.21 13.05
C GLU A 46 -8.15 10.49 12.60
N PRO A 47 -6.89 10.48 12.12
CA PRO A 47 -6.22 11.70 11.67
C PRO A 47 -6.93 12.38 10.50
N VAL A 48 -7.53 11.60 9.61
CA VAL A 48 -8.26 12.11 8.46
C VAL A 48 -9.63 12.67 8.88
N GLU A 49 -10.33 11.98 9.76
CA GLU A 49 -11.61 12.46 10.33
C GLU A 49 -11.44 13.76 11.09
N GLN A 50 -10.34 13.89 11.84
CA GLN A 50 -9.96 15.10 12.59
C GLN A 50 -9.33 16.19 11.70
N LYS A 51 -9.20 15.96 10.38
CA LYS A 51 -8.56 16.90 9.44
C LYS A 51 -7.10 17.25 9.79
N ARG A 52 -6.44 16.40 10.56
CA ARG A 52 -5.03 16.52 10.96
C ARG A 52 -4.11 16.09 9.83
N ALA A 53 -4.53 15.06 9.08
CA ALA A 53 -3.90 14.57 7.88
C ALA A 53 -4.92 14.48 6.72
N ASP A 54 -4.43 14.47 5.49
CA ASP A 54 -5.25 14.26 4.31
C ASP A 54 -5.21 12.79 3.85
N THR A 55 -4.18 12.05 4.29
CA THR A 55 -3.98 10.62 4.03
C THR A 55 -3.15 10.00 5.15
N THR A 56 -3.31 8.71 5.41
CA THR A 56 -2.49 7.98 6.38
C THR A 56 -1.88 6.72 5.77
N ALA A 57 -0.73 6.29 6.31
CA ALA A 57 -0.11 5.02 5.98
C ALA A 57 0.25 4.24 7.25
N GLY A 58 -0.15 2.97 7.33
CA GLY A 58 0.13 2.11 8.47
C GLY A 58 1.51 1.49 8.40
N LEU A 59 2.27 1.56 9.49
CA LEU A 59 3.57 0.91 9.65
C LEU A 59 3.46 -0.24 10.65
N PHE A 60 3.96 -1.42 10.31
CA PHE A 60 3.99 -2.53 11.25
C PHE A 60 5.07 -2.31 12.30
N VAL A 61 4.71 -2.47 13.58
CA VAL A 61 5.60 -2.33 14.72
C VAL A 61 5.38 -3.51 15.67
N GLY A 62 6.48 -4.14 16.12
CA GLY A 62 6.41 -5.30 17.04
C GLY A 62 6.08 -6.63 16.36
N GLY A 63 6.15 -6.71 15.03
CA GLY A 63 5.95 -7.94 14.27
C GLY A 63 7.20 -8.80 14.11
N GLY A 64 8.37 -8.32 14.61
CA GLY A 64 9.68 -8.95 14.54
C GLY A 64 10.76 -8.00 14.02
N ILE A 65 12.01 -8.21 14.46
CA ILE A 65 13.15 -7.31 14.20
C ILE A 65 13.35 -7.01 12.70
N ILE A 66 13.20 -8.01 11.84
CA ILE A 66 13.40 -7.87 10.38
C ILE A 66 12.25 -7.09 9.74
N THR A 67 11.03 -7.28 10.20
CA THR A 67 9.82 -6.61 9.69
C THR A 67 9.80 -5.14 10.12
N ASP A 68 10.14 -4.87 11.38
CA ASP A 68 10.15 -3.52 11.96
C ASP A 68 11.23 -2.65 11.32
N PHE A 69 12.44 -3.20 11.10
CA PHE A 69 13.51 -2.49 10.43
C PHE A 69 13.19 -2.18 8.96
N GLY A 70 12.64 -3.15 8.22
CA GLY A 70 12.23 -2.95 6.83
C GLY A 70 11.15 -1.88 6.66
N ASN A 71 10.14 -1.87 7.52
CA ASN A 71 9.04 -0.90 7.47
C ASN A 71 9.46 0.51 7.88
N ARG A 72 10.36 0.64 8.86
CA ARG A 72 10.89 1.94 9.27
C ARG A 72 11.91 2.51 8.27
N ALA A 73 12.65 1.65 7.58
CA ALA A 73 13.61 2.08 6.55
C ALA A 73 12.90 2.53 5.24
N THR A 74 11.72 1.99 4.96
CA THR A 74 10.99 2.28 3.71
C THR A 74 9.49 2.49 3.96
N PRO A 75 9.10 3.47 4.80
CA PRO A 75 7.70 3.70 5.19
C PRO A 75 6.81 4.04 3.98
N GLN A 76 7.38 4.62 2.94
CA GLN A 76 6.70 4.97 1.69
C GLN A 76 6.16 3.74 0.91
N TRP A 77 6.58 2.52 1.24
CA TRP A 77 6.14 1.31 0.56
C TRP A 77 5.02 0.56 1.30
N SER A 78 4.47 1.16 2.36
CA SER A 78 3.32 0.57 3.04
C SER A 78 2.13 0.44 2.09
N GLY A 79 1.53 -0.75 2.05
CA GLY A 79 0.29 -1.03 1.31
C GLY A 79 -0.98 -0.69 2.09
N GLN A 80 -0.87 -0.46 3.41
CA GLN A 80 -1.97 -0.14 4.32
C GLN A 80 -2.16 1.37 4.36
N ARG A 81 -3.25 1.88 3.75
CA ARG A 81 -3.43 3.33 3.58
C ARG A 81 -4.89 3.76 3.63
N VAL A 82 -5.14 4.91 4.25
CA VAL A 82 -6.36 5.69 4.04
C VAL A 82 -6.04 6.79 3.06
N ILE A 83 -6.74 6.82 1.92
CA ILE A 83 -6.43 7.73 0.80
C ILE A 83 -7.72 8.37 0.30
N PRO A 84 -7.73 9.66 -0.07
CA PRO A 84 -8.84 10.24 -0.80
C PRO A 84 -9.09 9.45 -2.09
N ARG A 85 -10.33 9.07 -2.33
CA ARG A 85 -10.73 8.33 -3.52
C ARG A 85 -10.30 9.04 -4.81
N ALA A 86 -10.42 10.36 -4.84
CA ALA A 86 -10.01 11.19 -5.97
C ALA A 86 -8.52 11.04 -6.29
N THR A 87 -7.66 10.99 -5.27
CA THR A 87 -6.20 10.80 -5.41
C THR A 87 -5.87 9.46 -6.06
N ILE A 88 -6.56 8.37 -5.66
CA ILE A 88 -6.38 7.06 -6.32
C ILE A 88 -6.78 7.13 -7.80
N LEU A 89 -7.89 7.78 -8.12
CA LEU A 89 -8.39 7.89 -9.50
C LEU A 89 -7.50 8.78 -10.38
N ALA A 90 -6.85 9.79 -9.79
CA ALA A 90 -5.91 10.68 -10.47
C ALA A 90 -4.51 10.08 -10.66
N ALA A 91 -4.15 9.05 -9.87
CA ALA A 91 -2.82 8.44 -9.94
C ALA A 91 -2.54 7.85 -11.32
N LYS A 92 -1.47 8.35 -11.96
CA LYS A 92 -1.04 7.93 -13.30
C LYS A 92 -0.40 6.54 -13.24
N ASN A 93 -0.63 5.74 -14.28
CA ASN A 93 0.00 4.42 -14.45
C ASN A 93 -0.29 3.41 -13.34
N LEU A 94 -1.32 3.62 -12.53
CA LEU A 94 -1.67 2.73 -11.42
C LEU A 94 -1.89 1.28 -11.89
N GLU A 95 -2.55 1.09 -13.04
CA GLU A 95 -2.88 -0.24 -13.59
C GLU A 95 -1.64 -0.98 -14.11
N THR A 96 -0.62 -0.26 -14.56
CA THR A 96 0.61 -0.83 -15.14
C THR A 96 1.77 -0.92 -14.14
N ALA A 97 1.63 -0.30 -12.97
CA ALA A 97 2.70 -0.19 -11.97
C ALA A 97 3.09 -1.54 -11.32
N GLY A 98 2.23 -2.57 -11.38
CA GLY A 98 2.50 -3.86 -10.76
C GLY A 98 2.75 -3.72 -9.25
N TYR A 99 3.96 -4.06 -8.80
CA TYR A 99 4.41 -3.83 -7.41
C TYR A 99 4.84 -2.38 -7.12
N GLY A 100 4.80 -1.49 -8.10
CA GLY A 100 5.10 -0.06 -7.95
C GLY A 100 3.87 0.82 -7.65
N ILE A 101 2.73 0.22 -7.35
CA ILE A 101 1.49 0.96 -7.06
C ILE A 101 1.67 1.94 -5.88
N GLU A 102 2.43 1.56 -4.87
CA GLU A 102 2.74 2.41 -3.72
C GLU A 102 3.52 3.65 -4.15
N ILE A 103 4.43 3.51 -5.13
CA ILE A 103 5.18 4.64 -5.71
C ILE A 103 4.23 5.55 -6.49
N ALA A 104 3.36 4.99 -7.34
CA ALA A 104 2.40 5.77 -8.13
C ALA A 104 1.45 6.58 -7.24
N ILE A 105 1.02 5.99 -6.11
CA ILE A 105 0.19 6.66 -5.10
C ILE A 105 0.99 7.76 -4.39
N ASN A 106 2.22 7.50 -3.98
CA ASN A 106 3.07 8.50 -3.32
C ASN A 106 3.35 9.71 -4.22
N ASP A 107 3.61 9.46 -5.50
CA ASP A 107 3.79 10.53 -6.47
C ASP A 107 2.55 11.42 -6.60
N GLN A 108 1.37 10.80 -6.57
CA GLN A 108 0.12 11.55 -6.63
C GLN A 108 -0.14 12.33 -5.34
N ILE A 109 0.12 11.73 -4.16
CA ILE A 109 0.06 12.40 -2.86
C ILE A 109 0.96 13.64 -2.85
N ALA A 110 2.19 13.50 -3.36
CA ALA A 110 3.14 14.61 -3.46
C ALA A 110 2.68 15.69 -4.46
N ALA A 111 2.15 15.29 -5.62
CA ALA A 111 1.64 16.23 -6.63
C ALA A 111 0.44 17.05 -6.13
N GLU A 112 -0.38 16.49 -5.26
CA GLU A 112 -1.52 17.16 -4.63
C GLU A 112 -1.15 17.88 -3.33
N ASN A 113 0.12 17.81 -2.88
CA ASN A 113 0.62 18.35 -1.60
C ASN A 113 -0.20 17.88 -0.38
N LEU A 114 -0.64 16.62 -0.37
CA LEU A 114 -1.42 16.07 0.72
C LEU A 114 -0.54 15.79 1.95
N ARG A 115 -1.06 16.11 3.12
CA ARG A 115 -0.43 15.83 4.41
C ARG A 115 -0.56 14.33 4.71
N LEU A 116 0.57 13.61 4.68
CA LEU A 116 0.65 12.18 4.99
C LEU A 116 1.09 12.00 6.44
N GLU A 117 0.30 11.25 7.23
CA GLU A 117 0.66 10.82 8.59
C GLU A 117 0.91 9.31 8.62
N TYR A 118 1.98 8.89 9.28
CA TYR A 118 2.29 7.47 9.48
C TYR A 118 1.74 6.99 10.82
N ILE A 119 1.07 5.83 10.82
CA ILE A 119 0.39 5.26 11.99
C ILE A 119 1.02 3.92 12.33
N ASP A 120 1.50 3.77 13.56
CA ASP A 120 2.05 2.52 14.06
C ASP A 120 0.94 1.47 14.28
N LEU A 121 1.01 0.37 13.54
CA LEU A 121 0.11 -0.78 13.67
C LEU A 121 0.79 -1.83 14.56
N VAL A 122 0.68 -1.65 15.87
CA VAL A 122 1.39 -2.46 16.86
C VAL A 122 0.88 -3.90 16.87
N GLY A 123 1.79 -4.87 16.68
CA GLY A 123 1.49 -6.30 16.66
C GLY A 123 0.83 -6.80 15.38
N VAL A 124 0.59 -5.93 14.39
CA VAL A 124 0.18 -6.35 13.04
C VAL A 124 1.40 -6.81 12.26
N SER A 125 1.25 -7.89 11.51
CA SER A 125 2.30 -8.44 10.65
C SER A 125 1.71 -8.96 9.34
N GLN A 126 2.58 -9.40 8.43
CA GLN A 126 2.17 -10.09 7.21
C GLN A 126 2.71 -11.52 7.22
N VAL A 127 1.99 -12.41 6.54
CA VAL A 127 2.51 -13.77 6.30
C VAL A 127 3.75 -13.67 5.42
N ILE A 128 4.90 -14.07 5.98
CA ILE A 128 6.18 -14.05 5.27
C ILE A 128 6.10 -15.01 4.07
N LYS A 129 6.36 -14.49 2.87
CA LYS A 129 6.22 -15.26 1.61
C LYS A 129 7.13 -16.49 1.56
N GLU A 130 8.25 -16.46 2.30
CA GLU A 130 9.15 -17.59 2.45
C GLU A 130 8.49 -18.80 3.12
N GLN A 131 7.57 -18.60 4.04
CA GLN A 131 6.83 -19.70 4.68
C GLN A 131 5.78 -20.33 3.75
N LYS A 132 5.27 -19.55 2.75
CA LYS A 132 4.27 -20.05 1.78
C LYS A 132 4.86 -20.82 0.61
N LEU A 133 6.14 -20.61 0.24
CA LEU A 133 6.68 -21.05 -1.06
C LEU A 133 8.04 -21.76 -0.97
N GLY A 134 8.60 -21.91 0.23
CA GLY A 134 10.00 -22.28 0.40
C GLY A 134 10.95 -21.11 0.12
N LEU A 135 12.11 -21.14 0.75
CA LEU A 135 13.10 -20.04 0.80
C LEU A 135 13.51 -19.52 -0.61
N VAL A 136 13.73 -20.43 -1.55
CA VAL A 136 14.24 -20.11 -2.89
C VAL A 136 13.20 -19.36 -3.75
N ALA A 137 11.95 -19.79 -3.72
CA ALA A 137 10.89 -19.15 -4.49
C ALA A 137 10.50 -17.78 -3.93
N GLY A 138 10.63 -17.59 -2.61
CA GLY A 138 10.43 -16.30 -1.93
C GLY A 138 11.48 -15.26 -2.34
N ILE A 139 12.76 -15.65 -2.39
CA ILE A 139 13.87 -14.80 -2.84
C ILE A 139 13.70 -14.39 -4.31
N ALA A 140 13.39 -15.33 -5.21
CA ALA A 140 13.19 -15.04 -6.63
C ALA A 140 12.05 -14.01 -6.86
N ARG A 141 10.95 -14.10 -6.08
CA ARG A 141 9.85 -13.11 -6.14
C ARG A 141 10.24 -11.75 -5.60
N ARG A 142 11.06 -11.68 -4.54
CA ARG A 142 11.60 -10.41 -4.03
C ARG A 142 12.49 -9.73 -5.06
N ILE A 143 13.39 -10.48 -5.71
CA ILE A 143 14.24 -9.96 -6.79
C ILE A 143 13.37 -9.41 -7.93
N LYS A 144 12.32 -10.14 -8.35
CA LYS A 144 11.38 -9.67 -9.37
C LYS A 144 10.65 -8.40 -8.96
N MET A 145 10.23 -8.30 -7.70
CA MET A 145 9.59 -7.11 -7.12
C MET A 145 10.53 -5.90 -7.16
N TYR A 146 11.78 -6.05 -6.70
CA TYR A 146 12.77 -4.97 -6.74
C TYR A 146 13.11 -4.55 -8.17
N TRP A 147 13.19 -5.49 -9.11
CA TRP A 147 13.40 -5.21 -10.54
C TRP A 147 12.24 -4.38 -11.13
N GLN A 148 11.01 -4.70 -10.79
CA GLN A 148 9.84 -3.94 -11.26
C GLN A 148 9.83 -2.53 -10.66
N ILE A 149 10.16 -2.37 -9.39
CA ILE A 149 10.28 -1.07 -8.72
C ILE A 149 11.37 -0.21 -9.38
N LEU A 150 12.55 -0.77 -9.60
CA LEU A 150 13.66 -0.09 -10.28
C LEU A 150 13.28 0.35 -11.70
N ARG A 151 12.65 -0.55 -12.47
CA ARG A 151 12.22 -0.27 -13.85
C ARG A 151 11.18 0.84 -13.91
N TYR A 152 10.26 0.88 -12.97
CA TYR A 152 9.27 1.95 -12.86
C TYR A 152 9.92 3.28 -12.48
N SER A 153 10.86 3.27 -11.54
CA SER A 153 11.60 4.46 -11.11
C SER A 153 12.50 5.03 -12.21
N THR A 154 13.13 4.18 -13.04
CA THR A 154 14.00 4.62 -14.14
C THR A 154 13.21 5.11 -15.36
N SER A 155 12.02 4.59 -15.61
CA SER A 155 11.13 5.03 -16.70
C SER A 155 10.61 6.47 -16.55
N LYS A 156 10.76 7.08 -15.38
CA LYS A 156 10.35 8.47 -15.11
C LYS A 156 11.39 9.53 -15.42
N ARG A 157 12.62 9.14 -15.77
CA ARG A 157 13.72 10.09 -16.05
C ARG A 157 13.85 10.48 -17.53
N HIS A 158 12.87 10.13 -18.37
CA HIS A 158 12.80 10.54 -19.78
C HIS A 158 11.50 11.23 -20.09
#